data_33fec6dddeb9562c61036a0e3e5f0019
#
_entry.id   33fec6dddeb9562c61036a0e3e5f0019
#
_cell.length_a   1.000
_cell.length_b   1.000
_cell.length_c   1.000
_cell.angle_alpha   90.00
_cell.angle_beta   90.00
_cell.angle_gamma   90.00
#
_symmetry.space_group_name_H-M   'P 1'
#
loop_
_entity.id
_entity.type
_entity.pdbx_description
1 polymer ?
#
loop_
_entity_poly.entity_id
_entity_poly.type
_entity_poly.pdbx_seq_one_letter_code
_entity_poly.pdbx_strand_id
1 'polypeptide(L)'
;MQSMELKKLLSYTRQAVDDYKLIEEGDHIAVGISGGKDSLTLLYALAGLRRFYPKKFTLTAITVDLGYDSFDLTPIKQLCEELKVPYHIVKTEIARILFHGDRVSDKAVKGSPCALCAKMRKGALNEAALELGCNKVAYAHHMDDVIETAFLSMIFEGRFYAFPPSTHL
;
A
#
# COMPACT_ATOMS: atom_id res chain seq x y z
N MET A 1 -25.99 11.65 -2.93
CA MET A 1 -24.65 12.22 -3.01
C MET A 1 -23.57 11.14 -2.93
N GLN A 2 -23.49 10.33 -1.87
CA GLN A 2 -22.49 9.22 -1.75
C GLN A 2 -22.43 8.26 -2.94
N SER A 3 -23.53 7.91 -3.59
CA SER A 3 -23.53 6.97 -4.71
C SER A 3 -22.88 7.53 -5.99
N MET A 4 -22.85 8.85 -6.17
CA MET A 4 -22.26 9.50 -7.35
C MET A 4 -20.73 9.62 -7.20
N GLU A 5 -20.25 9.93 -6.00
CA GLU A 5 -18.80 9.97 -5.68
C GLU A 5 -18.18 8.58 -5.80
N LEU A 6 -18.88 7.55 -5.32
CA LEU A 6 -18.44 6.17 -5.47
C LEU A 6 -18.30 5.74 -6.94
N LYS A 7 -19.31 6.07 -7.77
CA LYS A 7 -19.24 5.76 -9.21
C LYS A 7 -18.05 6.44 -9.88
N LYS A 8 -17.76 7.68 -9.50
CA LYS A 8 -16.62 8.45 -10.01
C LYS A 8 -15.30 7.82 -9.57
N LEU A 9 -15.17 7.43 -8.29
CA LEU A 9 -14.00 6.72 -7.78
C LEU A 9 -13.75 5.42 -8.56
N LEU A 10 -14.77 4.58 -8.71
CA LEU A 10 -14.66 3.31 -9.44
C LEU A 10 -14.33 3.51 -10.92
N SER A 11 -14.86 4.57 -11.55
CA SER A 11 -14.54 4.92 -12.92
C SER A 11 -13.07 5.28 -13.11
N TYR A 12 -12.52 6.14 -12.25
CA TYR A 12 -11.10 6.50 -12.30
C TYR A 12 -10.19 5.32 -11.95
N THR A 13 -10.57 4.51 -10.96
CA THR A 13 -9.81 3.30 -10.62
C THR A 13 -9.77 2.34 -11.80
N ARG A 14 -10.91 2.10 -12.45
CA ARG A 14 -10.98 1.26 -13.64
C ARG A 14 -10.12 1.81 -14.77
N GLN A 15 -10.21 3.11 -15.03
CA GLN A 15 -9.41 3.75 -16.08
C GLN A 15 -7.91 3.53 -15.82
N ALA A 16 -7.43 3.78 -14.61
CA ALA A 16 -6.03 3.55 -14.26
C ALA A 16 -5.61 2.08 -14.41
N VAL A 17 -6.47 1.15 -13.98
CA VAL A 17 -6.22 -0.29 -14.14
C VAL A 17 -6.13 -0.69 -15.61
N ASP A 18 -6.98 -0.14 -16.47
CA ASP A 18 -7.00 -0.44 -17.89
C ASP A 18 -5.81 0.22 -18.62
N ASP A 19 -5.54 1.50 -18.37
CA ASP A 19 -4.47 2.29 -19.02
C ASP A 19 -3.08 1.70 -18.73
N TYR A 20 -2.85 1.26 -17.49
CA TYR A 20 -1.56 0.72 -17.04
C TYR A 20 -1.52 -0.82 -16.98
N LYS A 21 -2.59 -1.51 -17.41
CA LYS A 21 -2.70 -2.98 -17.38
C LYS A 21 -2.34 -3.59 -16.02
N LEU A 22 -2.87 -2.98 -14.93
CA LEU A 22 -2.47 -3.33 -13.58
C LEU A 22 -3.04 -4.68 -13.11
N ILE A 23 -4.15 -5.14 -13.69
CA ILE A 23 -4.84 -6.37 -13.28
C ILE A 23 -4.95 -7.34 -14.45
N GLU A 24 -4.46 -8.57 -14.23
CA GLU A 24 -4.59 -9.69 -15.15
C GLU A 24 -5.63 -10.71 -14.63
N GLU A 25 -6.05 -11.61 -15.52
CA GLU A 25 -6.96 -12.70 -15.13
C GLU A 25 -6.28 -13.64 -14.11
N GLY A 26 -6.95 -13.91 -13.01
CA GLY A 26 -6.46 -14.78 -11.96
C GLY A 26 -5.52 -14.13 -10.94
N ASP A 27 -5.28 -12.82 -11.02
CA ASP A 27 -4.41 -12.13 -10.05
C ASP A 27 -4.91 -12.28 -8.60
N HIS A 28 -3.96 -12.46 -7.70
CA HIS A 28 -4.15 -12.34 -6.26
C HIS A 28 -3.36 -11.13 -5.75
N ILE A 29 -4.07 -10.07 -5.40
CA ILE A 29 -3.48 -8.76 -5.11
C ILE A 29 -3.48 -8.50 -3.59
N ALA A 30 -2.31 -8.31 -3.02
CA ALA A 30 -2.17 -7.79 -1.67
C ALA A 30 -2.37 -6.27 -1.67
N VAL A 31 -3.24 -5.76 -0.81
CA VAL A 31 -3.46 -4.32 -0.61
C VAL A 31 -2.81 -3.90 0.70
N GLY A 32 -1.80 -3.05 0.62
CA GLY A 32 -1.12 -2.51 1.80
C GLY A 32 -1.98 -1.49 2.53
N ILE A 33 -2.37 -1.80 3.76
CA ILE A 33 -3.22 -0.96 4.60
C ILE A 33 -2.39 -0.26 5.67
N SER A 34 -2.28 1.05 5.58
CA SER A 34 -1.59 1.88 6.57
C SER A 34 -2.51 2.44 7.66
N GLY A 35 -3.83 2.29 7.50
CA GLY A 35 -4.85 2.94 8.33
C GLY A 35 -5.20 4.37 7.89
N GLY A 36 -4.45 4.94 6.96
CA GLY A 36 -4.76 6.25 6.36
C GLY A 36 -5.90 6.16 5.35
N LYS A 37 -6.57 7.31 5.11
CA LYS A 37 -7.71 7.44 4.19
C LYS A 37 -7.43 6.86 2.80
N ASP A 38 -6.22 7.03 2.27
CA ASP A 38 -5.88 6.64 0.90
C ASP A 38 -5.80 5.12 0.75
N SER A 39 -5.18 4.42 1.73
CA SER A 39 -5.11 2.96 1.73
C SER A 39 -6.49 2.30 1.89
N LEU A 40 -7.36 2.88 2.71
CA LEU A 40 -8.73 2.41 2.88
C LEU A 40 -9.57 2.69 1.62
N THR A 41 -9.37 3.84 0.98
CA THR A 41 -10.02 4.19 -0.29
C THR A 41 -9.60 3.24 -1.40
N LEU A 42 -8.31 2.90 -1.49
CA LEU A 42 -7.81 1.91 -2.47
C LEU A 42 -8.44 0.54 -2.25
N LEU A 43 -8.49 0.05 -1.00
CA LEU A 43 -9.14 -1.22 -0.68
C LEU A 43 -10.61 -1.22 -1.10
N TYR A 44 -11.33 -0.16 -0.76
CA TYR A 44 -12.74 0.00 -1.10
C TYR A 44 -12.97 0.04 -2.62
N ALA A 45 -12.13 0.76 -3.35
CA ALA A 45 -12.18 0.87 -4.80
C ALA A 45 -11.91 -0.48 -5.49
N LEU A 46 -10.86 -1.20 -5.09
CA LEU A 46 -10.54 -2.51 -5.66
C LEU A 46 -11.60 -3.57 -5.32
N ALA A 47 -12.12 -3.58 -4.09
CA ALA A 47 -13.20 -4.47 -3.69
C ALA A 47 -14.50 -4.18 -4.48
N GLY A 48 -14.79 -2.90 -4.74
CA GLY A 48 -15.89 -2.48 -5.59
C GLY A 48 -15.68 -2.88 -7.06
N LEU A 49 -14.49 -2.65 -7.60
CA LEU A 49 -14.11 -2.98 -8.96
C LEU A 49 -14.22 -4.49 -9.23
N ARG A 50 -13.77 -5.34 -8.30
CA ARG A 50 -13.84 -6.81 -8.37
C ARG A 50 -15.22 -7.35 -8.73
N ARG A 51 -16.29 -6.60 -8.40
CA ARG A 51 -17.68 -7.04 -8.61
C ARG A 51 -18.12 -7.02 -10.08
N PHE A 52 -17.53 -6.16 -10.91
CA PHE A 52 -17.95 -5.95 -12.31
C PHE A 52 -16.81 -5.86 -13.32
N TYR A 53 -15.56 -5.96 -12.86
CA TYR A 53 -14.40 -5.93 -13.76
C TYR A 53 -14.37 -7.21 -14.61
N PRO A 54 -14.01 -7.12 -15.91
CA PRO A 54 -14.04 -8.27 -16.81
C PRO A 54 -13.10 -9.39 -16.41
N LYS A 55 -11.92 -9.06 -15.88
CA LYS A 55 -10.93 -10.03 -15.40
C LYS A 55 -11.21 -10.38 -13.94
N LYS A 56 -11.16 -11.66 -13.60
CA LYS A 56 -11.35 -12.13 -12.23
C LYS A 56 -10.06 -12.01 -11.45
N PHE A 57 -10.13 -11.45 -10.26
CA PHE A 57 -9.00 -11.32 -9.34
C PHE A 57 -9.47 -11.43 -7.89
N THR A 58 -8.55 -11.74 -7.01
CA THR A 58 -8.78 -11.82 -5.56
C THR A 58 -7.97 -10.75 -4.83
N LEU A 59 -8.40 -10.42 -3.62
CA LEU A 59 -7.77 -9.40 -2.78
C LEU A 59 -7.44 -9.99 -1.42
N THR A 60 -6.32 -9.56 -0.86
CA THR A 60 -5.97 -9.74 0.55
C THR A 60 -5.48 -8.41 1.10
N ALA A 61 -6.05 -7.94 2.20
CA ALA A 61 -5.61 -6.74 2.89
C ALA A 61 -4.52 -7.09 3.91
N ILE A 62 -3.42 -6.32 3.92
CA ILE A 62 -2.29 -6.57 4.81
C ILE A 62 -1.90 -5.29 5.52
N THR A 63 -1.85 -5.33 6.86
CA THR A 63 -1.27 -4.26 7.69
C THR A 63 0.04 -4.75 8.30
N VAL A 64 1.09 -3.96 8.17
CA VAL A 64 2.34 -4.16 8.92
C VAL A 64 2.25 -3.37 10.21
N ASP A 65 2.10 -4.09 11.32
CA ASP A 65 2.15 -3.52 12.67
C ASP A 65 3.62 -3.27 13.04
N LEU A 66 3.94 -2.02 13.31
CA LEU A 66 5.32 -1.59 13.61
C LEU A 66 5.70 -1.84 15.07
N GLY A 67 4.75 -2.26 15.91
CA GLY A 67 4.97 -2.47 17.35
C GLY A 67 4.76 -1.21 18.19
N TYR A 68 3.90 -0.28 17.75
CA TYR A 68 3.45 0.85 18.60
C TYR A 68 2.24 0.43 19.44
N ASP A 69 2.24 0.77 20.72
CA ASP A 69 1.26 0.30 21.72
C ASP A 69 -0.19 0.82 21.55
N SER A 70 -0.51 1.63 20.54
CA SER A 70 -1.78 2.36 20.51
C SER A 70 -2.53 2.37 19.17
N PHE A 71 -2.24 1.46 18.24
CA PHE A 71 -2.94 1.46 16.95
C PHE A 71 -4.16 0.54 16.98
N ASP A 72 -5.36 1.14 17.01
CA ASP A 72 -6.62 0.39 16.94
C ASP A 72 -6.90 -0.10 15.52
N LEU A 73 -6.80 -1.41 15.32
CA LEU A 73 -7.04 -2.08 14.03
C LEU A 73 -8.51 -2.51 13.86
N THR A 74 -9.37 -2.30 14.87
CA THR A 74 -10.77 -2.74 14.84
C THR A 74 -11.55 -2.16 13.65
N PRO A 75 -11.46 -0.85 13.33
CA PRO A 75 -12.19 -0.29 12.20
C PRO A 75 -11.75 -0.88 10.85
N ILE A 76 -10.45 -1.19 10.71
CA ILE A 76 -9.92 -1.80 9.48
C ILE A 76 -10.46 -3.22 9.32
N LYS A 77 -10.46 -4.00 10.42
CA LYS A 77 -11.00 -5.35 10.43
C LYS A 77 -12.47 -5.39 10.03
N GLN A 78 -13.28 -4.51 10.62
CA GLN A 78 -14.70 -4.38 10.26
C GLN A 78 -14.90 -4.04 8.78
N LEU A 79 -14.15 -3.09 8.24
CA LEU A 79 -14.21 -2.75 6.82
C LEU A 79 -13.84 -3.95 5.93
N CYS A 80 -12.80 -4.70 6.26
CA CYS A 80 -12.40 -5.88 5.51
C CYS A 80 -13.49 -6.97 5.53
N GLU A 81 -14.15 -7.19 6.66
CA GLU A 81 -15.28 -8.09 6.81
C GLU A 81 -16.47 -7.68 5.93
N GLU A 82 -16.85 -6.39 5.96
CA GLU A 82 -17.91 -5.82 5.12
C GLU A 82 -17.60 -6.00 3.62
N LEU A 83 -16.35 -5.77 3.23
CA LEU A 83 -15.89 -5.92 1.85
C LEU A 83 -15.64 -7.36 1.44
N LYS A 84 -15.72 -8.32 2.36
CA LYS A 84 -15.38 -9.73 2.15
C LYS A 84 -13.98 -9.91 1.58
N VAL A 85 -13.02 -9.22 2.20
CA VAL A 85 -11.59 -9.29 1.88
C VAL A 85 -10.85 -9.90 3.07
N PRO A 86 -10.09 -10.99 2.91
CA PRO A 86 -9.22 -11.52 3.95
C PRO A 86 -8.28 -10.45 4.48
N TYR A 87 -8.08 -10.40 5.80
CA TYR A 87 -7.24 -9.41 6.44
C TYR A 87 -6.16 -10.06 7.28
N HIS A 88 -4.91 -9.68 7.03
CA HIS A 88 -3.73 -10.16 7.74
C HIS A 88 -2.97 -9.04 8.40
N ILE A 89 -2.48 -9.29 9.62
CA ILE A 89 -1.66 -8.36 10.39
C ILE A 89 -0.27 -8.99 10.55
N VAL A 90 0.72 -8.33 9.98
CA VAL A 90 2.14 -8.71 10.12
C VAL A 90 2.72 -7.98 11.31
N LYS A 91 2.93 -8.68 12.41
CA LYS A 91 3.55 -8.11 13.60
C LYS A 91 5.06 -7.99 13.39
N THR A 92 5.61 -6.81 13.63
CA THR A 92 7.05 -6.55 13.54
C THR A 92 7.54 -5.78 14.76
N GLU A 93 8.84 -5.79 14.96
CA GLU A 93 9.51 -4.98 15.98
C GLU A 93 10.25 -3.76 15.36
N ILE A 94 9.79 -3.29 14.21
CA ILE A 94 10.46 -2.23 13.43
C ILE A 94 10.61 -0.96 14.28
N ALA A 95 9.58 -0.56 15.02
CA ALA A 95 9.64 0.61 15.89
C ALA A 95 10.71 0.44 16.98
N ARG A 96 10.76 -0.74 17.61
CA ARG A 96 11.74 -1.05 18.64
C ARG A 96 13.17 -1.04 18.09
N ILE A 97 13.39 -1.62 16.93
CA ILE A 97 14.71 -1.65 16.27
C ILE A 97 15.19 -0.25 15.94
N LEU A 98 14.32 0.62 15.45
CA LEU A 98 14.68 1.95 14.95
C LEU A 98 14.78 3.02 16.05
N PHE A 99 13.95 2.92 17.10
CA PHE A 99 13.78 4.01 18.06
C PHE A 99 14.19 3.64 19.49
N HIS A 100 14.40 2.35 19.81
CA HIS A 100 14.71 1.88 21.17
C HIS A 100 15.92 0.94 21.22
N GLY A 101 16.58 0.68 20.08
CA GLY A 101 17.73 -0.21 20.02
C GLY A 101 19.03 0.49 20.38
N ASP A 102 19.70 0.05 21.47
CA ASP A 102 21.04 0.48 21.87
C ASP A 102 22.15 0.15 20.86
N ARG A 103 21.80 -0.34 19.66
CA ARG A 103 22.75 -0.93 18.70
C ARG A 103 22.65 -0.46 17.26
N VAL A 104 21.88 0.55 16.95
CA VAL A 104 22.09 1.22 15.67
C VAL A 104 23.20 2.25 15.90
N SER A 105 24.45 1.76 15.87
CA SER A 105 25.61 2.65 15.88
C SER A 105 25.43 3.69 14.77
N ASP A 106 25.67 4.95 15.06
CA ASP A 106 25.57 6.11 14.15
C ASP A 106 26.28 5.93 12.78
N LYS A 107 27.02 4.85 12.61
CA LYS A 107 27.75 4.52 11.37
C LYS A 107 27.00 3.60 10.42
N ALA A 108 25.90 2.93 10.83
CA ALA A 108 25.22 1.93 9.98
C ALA A 108 24.01 2.48 9.20
N VAL A 109 23.48 3.64 9.57
CA VAL A 109 22.30 4.23 8.92
C VAL A 109 22.75 5.42 8.06
N LYS A 110 23.18 5.14 6.84
CA LYS A 110 23.23 6.17 5.80
C LYS A 110 21.80 6.49 5.36
N GLY A 111 21.10 7.38 6.07
CA GLY A 111 19.74 7.79 5.72
C GLY A 111 18.92 8.21 6.95
N SER A 112 17.76 8.81 6.72
CA SER A 112 16.85 9.15 7.81
C SER A 112 16.20 7.89 8.40
N PRO A 113 15.92 7.83 9.71
CA PRO A 113 15.18 6.72 10.34
C PRO A 113 13.85 6.43 9.66
N CYS A 114 13.17 7.47 9.16
CA CYS A 114 11.91 7.36 8.43
C CYS A 114 12.08 6.59 7.10
N ALA A 115 13.16 6.84 6.37
CA ALA A 115 13.42 6.14 5.11
C ALA A 115 13.70 4.65 5.35
N LEU A 116 14.45 4.32 6.42
CA LEU A 116 14.69 2.93 6.80
C LEU A 116 13.41 2.23 7.26
N CYS A 117 12.59 2.91 8.06
CA CYS A 117 11.27 2.43 8.48
C CYS A 117 10.38 2.09 7.28
N ALA A 118 10.31 3.00 6.31
CA ALA A 118 9.51 2.79 5.09
C ALA A 118 10.02 1.58 4.29
N LYS A 119 11.35 1.42 4.17
CA LYS A 119 11.97 0.29 3.48
C LYS A 119 11.69 -1.05 4.19
N MET A 120 11.84 -1.10 5.51
CA MET A 120 11.56 -2.31 6.31
C MET A 120 10.08 -2.69 6.24
N ARG A 121 9.18 -1.70 6.36
CA ARG A 121 7.74 -1.92 6.23
C ARG A 121 7.35 -2.45 4.86
N LYS A 122 7.92 -1.89 3.79
CA LYS A 122 7.70 -2.37 2.42
C LYS A 122 8.21 -3.81 2.25
N GLY A 123 9.39 -4.13 2.80
CA GLY A 123 9.95 -5.48 2.79
C GLY A 123 9.03 -6.49 3.48
N ALA A 124 8.62 -6.21 4.73
CA ALA A 124 7.72 -7.08 5.48
C ALA A 124 6.35 -7.28 4.80
N LEU A 125 5.82 -6.23 4.16
CA LEU A 125 4.57 -6.35 3.40
C LEU A 125 4.73 -7.26 2.18
N ASN A 126 5.82 -7.10 1.42
CA ASN A 126 6.08 -7.90 0.23
C ASN A 126 6.31 -9.39 0.58
N GLU A 127 7.07 -9.66 1.65
CA GLU A 127 7.30 -11.01 2.15
C GLU A 127 5.97 -11.69 2.53
N ALA A 128 5.16 -11.02 3.34
CA ALA A 128 3.85 -11.55 3.71
C ALA A 128 2.91 -11.75 2.51
N ALA A 129 2.96 -10.85 1.52
CA ALA A 129 2.18 -11.02 0.29
C ALA A 129 2.60 -12.29 -0.47
N LEU A 130 3.90 -12.56 -0.58
CA LEU A 130 4.41 -13.78 -1.20
C LEU A 130 4.00 -15.05 -0.44
N GLU A 131 4.12 -15.04 0.90
CA GLU A 131 3.70 -16.16 1.76
C GLU A 131 2.20 -16.48 1.63
N LEU A 132 1.37 -15.45 1.41
CA LEU A 132 -0.07 -15.58 1.18
C LEU A 132 -0.43 -15.92 -0.27
N GLY A 133 0.56 -16.14 -1.13
CA GLY A 133 0.36 -16.50 -2.54
C GLY A 133 -0.12 -15.35 -3.40
N CYS A 134 0.10 -14.09 -2.97
CA CYS A 134 -0.20 -12.93 -3.79
C CYS A 134 0.90 -12.74 -4.84
N ASN A 135 0.50 -12.44 -6.08
CA ASN A 135 1.41 -12.18 -7.18
C ASN A 135 1.56 -10.68 -7.49
N LYS A 136 0.76 -9.84 -6.84
CA LYS A 136 0.84 -8.37 -6.95
C LYS A 136 0.63 -7.70 -5.60
N VAL A 137 1.24 -6.53 -5.44
CA VAL A 137 1.05 -5.66 -4.27
C VAL A 137 0.57 -4.30 -4.73
N ALA A 138 -0.54 -3.82 -4.18
CA ALA A 138 -1.10 -2.51 -4.45
C ALA A 138 -0.83 -1.55 -3.29
N TYR A 139 -0.22 -0.41 -3.60
CA TYR A 139 -0.01 0.71 -2.69
C TYR A 139 -0.89 1.89 -3.07
N ALA A 140 -1.38 2.61 -2.08
CA ALA A 140 -2.29 3.73 -2.28
C ALA A 140 -1.54 5.05 -2.58
N HIS A 141 -0.69 5.02 -3.60
CA HIS A 141 -0.12 6.24 -4.14
C HIS A 141 -1.10 6.90 -5.11
N HIS A 142 -1.14 8.22 -5.11
CA HIS A 142 -1.99 9.01 -6.00
C HIS A 142 -1.18 10.03 -6.79
N MET A 143 -1.87 10.79 -7.64
CA MET A 143 -1.20 11.73 -8.56
C MET A 143 -0.35 12.78 -7.83
N ASP A 144 -0.80 13.24 -6.66
CA ASP A 144 -0.05 14.25 -5.89
C ASP A 144 1.28 13.67 -5.39
N ASP A 145 1.34 12.41 -4.96
CA ASP A 145 2.60 11.74 -4.57
C ASP A 145 3.61 11.70 -5.74
N VAL A 146 3.11 11.46 -6.95
CA VAL A 146 3.95 11.46 -8.17
C VAL A 146 4.49 12.86 -8.45
N ILE A 147 3.63 13.87 -8.38
CA ILE A 147 3.98 15.27 -8.60
C ILE A 147 4.99 15.74 -7.54
N GLU A 148 4.72 15.49 -6.27
CA GLU A 148 5.62 15.82 -5.16
C GLU A 148 6.99 15.16 -5.33
N THR A 149 7.01 13.87 -5.70
CA THR A 149 8.26 13.15 -5.97
C THR A 149 9.04 13.80 -7.11
N ALA A 150 8.36 14.19 -8.20
CA ALA A 150 9.01 14.87 -9.32
C ALA A 150 9.63 16.21 -8.90
N PHE A 151 8.89 17.04 -8.15
CA PHE A 151 9.41 18.30 -7.65
C PHE A 151 10.58 18.12 -6.68
N LEU A 152 10.47 17.19 -5.72
CA LEU A 152 11.55 16.92 -4.77
C LEU A 152 12.81 16.42 -5.47
N SER A 153 12.69 15.55 -6.47
CA SER A 153 13.83 15.08 -7.24
C SER A 153 14.51 16.21 -8.05
N MET A 154 13.72 17.14 -8.58
CA MET A 154 14.26 18.31 -9.27
C MET A 154 15.01 19.26 -8.33
N ILE A 155 14.44 19.53 -7.16
CA ILE A 155 15.01 20.50 -6.21
C ILE A 155 16.24 19.95 -5.50
N PHE A 156 16.18 18.70 -5.03
CA PHE A 156 17.22 18.14 -4.17
C PHE A 156 18.24 17.27 -4.90
N GLU A 157 17.86 16.67 -6.03
CA GLU A 157 18.72 15.74 -6.76
C GLU A 157 19.16 16.28 -8.13
N GLY A 158 18.62 17.41 -8.57
CA GLY A 158 18.93 18.01 -9.87
C GLY A 158 18.51 17.15 -11.06
N ARG A 159 17.55 16.23 -10.86
CA ARG A 159 17.04 15.34 -11.92
C ARG A 159 15.50 15.32 -11.91
N PHE A 160 14.90 15.07 -13.07
CA PHE A 160 13.48 14.82 -13.15
C PHE A 160 13.21 13.32 -12.98
N TYR A 161 12.63 12.96 -11.85
CA TYR A 161 12.25 11.57 -11.56
C TYR A 161 10.90 11.50 -10.87
N ALA A 162 10.08 10.57 -11.30
CA ALA A 162 8.87 10.14 -10.60
C ALA A 162 8.79 8.60 -10.65
N PHE A 163 8.14 8.00 -9.66
CA PHE A 163 7.95 6.55 -9.69
C PHE A 163 6.88 6.16 -10.72
N PRO A 164 7.07 5.04 -11.44
CA PRO A 164 6.10 4.56 -12.41
C PRO A 164 4.85 3.97 -11.70
N PRO A 165 3.71 3.88 -12.40
CA PRO A 165 2.47 3.31 -11.86
C PRO A 165 2.57 1.81 -11.54
N SER A 166 3.50 1.10 -12.16
CA SER A 166 3.81 -0.30 -11.84
C SER A 166 5.31 -0.56 -11.95
N THR A 167 5.81 -1.47 -11.09
CA THR A 167 7.19 -1.96 -11.13
C THR A 167 7.18 -3.47 -10.93
N HIS A 168 8.13 -4.17 -11.54
CA HIS A 168 8.44 -5.56 -11.18
C HIS A 168 9.32 -5.57 -9.93
N LEU A 169 9.04 -6.51 -9.01
CA LEU A 169 9.84 -6.77 -7.81
C LEU A 169 10.97 -7.73 -8.14
#